data_711fbe3ade28ea178a707f9f403a0e9d
#
_entry.id   711fbe3ade28ea178a707f9f403a0e9d
#
_cell.length_a   1.000
_cell.length_b   1.000
_cell.length_c   1.000
_cell.angle_alpha   90.00
_cell.angle_beta   90.00
_cell.angle_gamma   90.00
#
_symmetry.space_group_name_H-M   'P 1'
#
loop_
_entity.id
_entity.type
_entity.pdbx_description
1 polymer ?
#
loop_
_entity_poly.entity_id
_entity_poly.type
_entity_poly.pdbx_seq_one_letter_code
_entity_poly.pdbx_strand_id
1 'polypeptide(L)'
;MTNDIIKPLANALALTAIALSLGACASDQSQVQTLPAVTVSQTGPCCGPITPAARNILKVLDDSDVENLWSKHRHVNWETGVPEEPADYKGREADTHCSAFAAAMGERLDVYMLRPPYHAQELLANAQTAWFGSTWGRKAGWYRVETPEQAQTLANMGKLVVVSYQSPDPHHSGHIGIVRASDRTEAEIRESGVLMTQSGEHNYFRVSEKAAFKWHPGAWPSGVKYFAHDVPTQ
;
A
#
# COMPACT_ATOMS: atom_id res chain seq x y z
N MET A 1 1.25 -62.01 35.63
CA MET A 1 0.52 -62.10 36.90
C MET A 1 -0.34 -60.85 36.89
N THR A 2 -1.48 -61.00 36.82
CA THR A 2 -2.81 -61.44 36.94
C THR A 2 -3.75 -60.44 36.33
N ASN A 3 -4.40 -60.88 35.35
CA ASN A 3 -5.78 -60.75 34.95
C ASN A 3 -6.74 -60.24 36.03
N ASP A 4 -7.64 -59.37 35.73
CA ASP A 4 -9.04 -59.56 36.11
C ASP A 4 -9.98 -58.87 35.11
N ILE A 5 -10.77 -59.73 34.51
CA ILE A 5 -11.89 -59.48 33.58
C ILE A 5 -13.14 -59.35 34.43
N ILE A 6 -13.95 -58.34 34.25
CA ILE A 6 -15.38 -58.45 34.69
C ILE A 6 -16.27 -57.92 33.53
N LYS A 7 -17.13 -58.83 33.09
CA LYS A 7 -18.17 -58.71 32.10
C LYS A 7 -19.54 -58.39 32.78
N PRO A 8 -20.66 -58.38 32.10
CA PRO A 8 -21.56 -57.22 31.98
C PRO A 8 -22.91 -57.46 32.71
N LEU A 9 -23.70 -56.45 32.81
CA LEU A 9 -25.11 -56.62 33.15
C LEU A 9 -25.98 -55.87 32.12
N ALA A 10 -26.72 -56.68 31.37
CA ALA A 10 -27.85 -56.30 30.58
C ALA A 10 -29.08 -56.09 31.46
N ASN A 11 -29.84 -55.07 31.24
CA ASN A 11 -31.25 -55.03 31.63
C ASN A 11 -32.09 -54.40 30.52
N ALA A 12 -33.01 -55.23 30.06
CA ALA A 12 -34.05 -54.92 29.09
C ALA A 12 -35.31 -54.42 29.80
N LEU A 13 -36.23 -53.90 29.00
CA LEU A 13 -37.65 -53.51 29.18
C LEU A 13 -37.81 -52.00 29.44
N ALA A 14 -38.74 -51.30 28.78
CA ALA A 14 -40.04 -51.70 28.20
C ALA A 14 -40.45 -50.68 27.12
N LEU A 15 -41.11 -51.14 26.08
CA LEU A 15 -41.85 -50.37 25.12
C LEU A 15 -43.08 -49.70 25.76
N THR A 16 -43.23 -48.41 25.58
CA THR A 16 -44.52 -47.74 25.65
C THR A 16 -44.70 -46.88 24.42
N ALA A 17 -45.57 -47.34 23.55
CA ALA A 17 -46.02 -46.61 22.35
C ALA A 17 -47.00 -45.52 22.78
N ILE A 18 -46.67 -44.27 22.56
CA ILE A 18 -47.61 -43.15 22.62
C ILE A 18 -47.74 -42.60 21.22
N ALA A 19 -48.91 -42.85 20.61
CA ALA A 19 -49.30 -42.21 19.36
C ALA A 19 -49.61 -40.76 19.65
N LEU A 20 -48.83 -39.85 19.06
CA LEU A 20 -49.17 -38.43 19.00
C LEU A 20 -49.46 -38.02 17.56
N SER A 21 -50.61 -37.44 17.44
CA SER A 21 -51.25 -36.84 16.27
C SER A 21 -50.33 -35.91 15.51
N LEU A 22 -50.27 -36.13 14.20
CA LEU A 22 -49.66 -35.24 13.20
C LEU A 22 -50.48 -33.93 13.12
N GLY A 23 -49.98 -32.91 13.76
CA GLY A 23 -50.36 -31.53 13.47
C GLY A 23 -49.55 -31.04 12.27
N ALA A 24 -50.19 -30.85 11.12
CA ALA A 24 -49.60 -30.23 9.95
C ALA A 24 -49.31 -28.75 10.25
N CYS A 25 -48.07 -28.41 10.60
CA CYS A 25 -47.62 -27.04 10.52
C CYS A 25 -47.33 -26.70 9.06
N ALA A 26 -48.18 -25.89 8.48
CA ALA A 26 -47.89 -25.23 7.22
C ALA A 26 -46.65 -24.38 7.39
N SER A 27 -45.54 -24.76 6.77
CA SER A 27 -44.32 -23.91 6.63
C SER A 27 -44.67 -22.77 5.70
N ASP A 28 -44.87 -21.62 6.27
CA ASP A 28 -44.84 -20.33 5.55
C ASP A 28 -43.42 -20.14 4.99
N GLN A 29 -43.26 -20.50 3.70
CA GLN A 29 -42.06 -20.18 2.95
C GLN A 29 -42.10 -18.68 2.64
N SER A 30 -41.63 -17.87 3.58
CA SER A 30 -41.30 -16.49 3.28
C SER A 30 -40.32 -16.46 2.13
N GLN A 31 -40.81 -16.10 0.97
CA GLN A 31 -40.01 -15.88 -0.23
C GLN A 31 -39.04 -14.74 0.13
N VAL A 32 -37.79 -15.12 0.36
CA VAL A 32 -36.67 -14.15 0.37
C VAL A 32 -36.60 -13.58 -1.05
N GLN A 33 -37.23 -12.42 -1.24
CA GLN A 33 -37.03 -11.65 -2.45
C GLN A 33 -35.56 -11.24 -2.48
N THR A 34 -34.75 -11.95 -3.27
CA THR A 34 -33.43 -11.49 -3.68
C THR A 34 -33.62 -10.20 -4.47
N LEU A 35 -33.36 -9.08 -3.80
CA LEU A 35 -33.27 -7.80 -4.49
C LEU A 35 -32.21 -7.97 -5.61
N PRO A 36 -32.48 -7.49 -6.83
CA PRO A 36 -31.50 -7.53 -7.88
C PRO A 36 -30.26 -6.77 -7.40
N ALA A 37 -29.10 -7.41 -7.51
CA ALA A 37 -27.84 -6.74 -7.25
C ALA A 37 -27.77 -5.52 -8.17
N VAL A 38 -27.94 -4.33 -7.59
CA VAL A 38 -27.74 -3.08 -8.31
C VAL A 38 -26.24 -3.02 -8.58
N THR A 39 -25.87 -3.43 -9.78
CA THR A 39 -24.53 -3.19 -10.33
C THR A 39 -24.45 -1.68 -10.58
N VAL A 40 -24.10 -0.92 -9.56
CA VAL A 40 -23.73 0.48 -9.73
C VAL A 40 -22.44 0.43 -10.54
N SER A 41 -22.54 0.67 -11.82
CA SER A 41 -21.38 0.95 -12.66
C SER A 41 -20.79 2.26 -12.14
N GLN A 42 -19.76 2.16 -11.28
CA GLN A 42 -19.09 3.32 -10.73
C GLN A 42 -18.22 3.95 -11.84
N THR A 43 -18.85 4.80 -12.63
CA THR A 43 -18.18 5.61 -13.65
C THR A 43 -17.58 6.89 -13.05
N GLY A 44 -17.86 7.17 -11.78
CA GLY A 44 -17.35 8.33 -11.07
C GLY A 44 -16.00 8.08 -10.38
N PRO A 45 -15.34 9.15 -9.87
CA PRO A 45 -14.11 9.04 -9.12
C PRO A 45 -14.26 8.08 -7.93
N CYS A 46 -13.24 7.22 -7.75
CA CYS A 46 -13.11 6.39 -6.57
C CYS A 46 -12.62 7.24 -5.39
N CYS A 47 -12.89 6.73 -4.18
CA CYS A 47 -12.04 6.98 -3.04
C CYS A 47 -12.21 8.37 -2.39
N GLY A 48 -13.36 8.99 -2.62
CA GLY A 48 -13.77 10.22 -1.97
C GLY A 48 -13.14 11.50 -2.55
N PRO A 49 -13.58 12.66 -2.10
CA PRO A 49 -13.14 13.93 -2.62
C PRO A 49 -11.71 14.26 -2.18
N ILE A 50 -11.00 15.02 -3.01
CA ILE A 50 -9.68 15.56 -2.68
C ILE A 50 -9.85 16.70 -1.67
N THR A 51 -9.41 16.47 -0.43
CA THR A 51 -9.53 17.42 0.66
C THR A 51 -8.55 18.61 0.54
N PRO A 52 -8.74 19.71 1.29
CA PRO A 52 -7.72 20.77 1.39
C PRO A 52 -6.36 20.25 1.87
N ALA A 53 -6.32 19.34 2.83
CA ALA A 53 -5.08 18.73 3.30
C ALA A 53 -4.37 17.95 2.18
N ALA A 54 -5.12 17.19 1.38
CA ALA A 54 -4.56 16.49 0.22
C ALA A 54 -4.00 17.46 -0.84
N ARG A 55 -4.63 18.60 -1.04
CA ARG A 55 -4.12 19.66 -1.95
C ARG A 55 -2.80 20.26 -1.47
N ASN A 56 -2.60 20.38 -0.15
CA ASN A 56 -1.31 20.81 0.39
C ASN A 56 -0.19 19.80 0.08
N ILE A 57 -0.48 18.51 0.21
CA ILE A 57 0.50 17.46 -0.18
C ILE A 57 0.76 17.52 -1.69
N LEU A 58 -0.29 17.64 -2.52
CA LEU A 58 -0.13 17.81 -3.95
C LEU A 58 0.78 19.00 -4.28
N LYS A 59 0.59 20.13 -3.60
CA LYS A 59 1.45 21.31 -3.79
C LYS A 59 2.91 21.01 -3.47
N VAL A 60 3.22 20.31 -2.39
CA VAL A 60 4.59 19.92 -2.04
C VAL A 60 5.22 19.03 -3.12
N LEU A 61 4.44 18.08 -3.65
CA LEU A 61 4.87 17.20 -4.74
C LEU A 61 5.07 17.97 -6.05
N ASP A 62 4.16 18.89 -6.35
CA ASP A 62 4.19 19.70 -7.56
C ASP A 62 5.35 20.70 -7.56
N ASP A 63 5.64 21.29 -6.40
CA ASP A 63 6.77 22.22 -6.22
C ASP A 63 8.13 21.50 -6.14
N SER A 64 8.17 20.16 -6.19
CA SER A 64 9.41 19.39 -6.04
C SER A 64 10.36 19.52 -7.20
N ASP A 65 9.86 19.87 -8.39
CA ASP A 65 10.61 19.87 -9.65
C ASP A 65 11.30 18.52 -9.95
N VAL A 66 10.62 17.42 -9.61
CA VAL A 66 11.18 16.07 -9.65
C VAL A 66 11.72 15.69 -11.03
N GLU A 67 11.15 16.22 -12.11
CA GLU A 67 11.57 15.88 -13.47
C GLU A 67 12.94 16.48 -13.85
N ASN A 68 13.38 17.51 -13.13
CA ASN A 68 14.67 18.17 -13.36
C ASN A 68 15.68 17.87 -12.24
N LEU A 69 15.20 17.49 -11.04
CA LEU A 69 16.00 17.19 -9.86
C LEU A 69 16.04 15.68 -9.60
N TRP A 70 16.86 15.24 -8.66
CA TRP A 70 17.10 13.81 -8.37
C TRP A 70 17.45 12.99 -9.62
N SER A 71 18.24 13.59 -10.50
CA SER A 71 18.63 12.97 -11.78
C SER A 71 19.47 11.72 -11.55
N LYS A 72 19.12 10.62 -12.25
CA LYS A 72 19.90 9.38 -12.22
C LYS A 72 21.33 9.57 -12.72
N HIS A 73 22.22 8.66 -12.36
CA HIS A 73 23.64 8.63 -12.73
C HIS A 73 24.46 9.81 -12.18
N ARG A 74 23.99 10.45 -11.12
CA ARG A 74 24.65 11.57 -10.47
C ARG A 74 24.51 11.46 -8.97
N HIS A 75 25.52 11.89 -8.21
CA HIS A 75 25.31 12.16 -6.80
C HIS A 75 24.44 13.41 -6.67
N VAL A 76 23.43 13.32 -5.82
CA VAL A 76 22.54 14.44 -5.56
C VAL A 76 22.44 14.69 -4.06
N ASN A 77 22.30 15.93 -3.70
CA ASN A 77 21.83 16.27 -2.36
C ASN A 77 20.45 15.64 -2.15
N TRP A 78 20.31 14.78 -1.16
CA TRP A 78 19.10 13.99 -0.98
C TRP A 78 17.85 14.83 -0.71
N GLU A 79 18.01 15.99 -0.04
CA GLU A 79 16.92 16.89 0.33
C GLU A 79 16.40 17.71 -0.86
N THR A 80 17.34 18.21 -1.66
CA THR A 80 17.04 19.17 -2.74
C THR A 80 16.97 18.53 -4.12
N GLY A 81 17.59 17.36 -4.29
CA GLY A 81 17.75 16.70 -5.59
C GLY A 81 18.77 17.36 -6.50
N VAL A 82 19.45 18.42 -6.04
CA VAL A 82 20.45 19.13 -6.82
C VAL A 82 21.70 18.26 -6.98
N PRO A 83 22.21 18.08 -8.21
CA PRO A 83 23.46 17.37 -8.42
C PRO A 83 24.64 18.04 -7.70
N GLU A 84 25.49 17.21 -7.09
CA GLU A 84 26.67 17.65 -6.35
C GLU A 84 27.94 17.69 -7.21
N GLU A 85 27.90 17.06 -8.41
CA GLU A 85 28.99 17.11 -9.37
C GLU A 85 28.77 18.15 -10.47
N PRO A 86 29.86 18.51 -11.18
CA PRO A 86 29.79 19.38 -12.36
C PRO A 86 28.87 18.86 -13.45
N ALA A 87 28.33 19.74 -14.29
CA ALA A 87 27.37 19.37 -15.33
C ALA A 87 27.94 18.40 -16.39
N ASP A 88 29.24 18.34 -16.55
CA ASP A 88 29.96 17.46 -17.49
C ASP A 88 30.41 16.14 -16.87
N TYR A 89 30.07 15.88 -15.61
CA TYR A 89 30.36 14.63 -14.93
C TYR A 89 29.75 13.45 -15.68
N LYS A 90 30.57 12.44 -15.92
CA LYS A 90 30.19 11.20 -16.59
C LYS A 90 30.43 10.03 -15.66
N GLY A 91 29.72 10.02 -14.55
CA GLY A 91 29.75 8.93 -13.57
C GLY A 91 29.30 7.60 -14.17
N ARG A 92 29.64 6.53 -13.47
CA ARG A 92 29.27 5.16 -13.85
C ARG A 92 28.11 4.62 -13.04
N GLU A 93 27.60 5.42 -12.14
CA GLU A 93 26.59 4.97 -11.19
C GLU A 93 25.28 4.73 -11.94
N ALA A 94 24.75 3.52 -11.74
CA ALA A 94 23.38 3.17 -12.13
C ALA A 94 22.38 3.71 -11.10
N ASP A 95 22.79 4.71 -10.33
CA ASP A 95 22.06 5.16 -9.18
C ASP A 95 20.79 5.89 -9.59
N THR A 96 19.73 5.55 -8.93
CA THR A 96 18.45 6.24 -8.97
C THR A 96 18.12 6.75 -7.57
N HIS A 97 17.28 7.77 -7.47
CA HIS A 97 17.10 8.50 -6.20
C HIS A 97 15.67 8.43 -5.66
N CYS A 98 14.94 7.36 -5.98
CA CYS A 98 13.53 7.20 -5.57
C CYS A 98 13.34 7.33 -4.05
N SER A 99 14.22 6.71 -3.28
CA SER A 99 14.19 6.72 -1.81
C SER A 99 14.63 8.04 -1.21
N ALA A 100 15.61 8.72 -1.83
CA ALA A 100 16.02 10.06 -1.44
C ALA A 100 14.90 11.08 -1.71
N PHE A 101 14.28 11.01 -2.88
CA PHE A 101 13.12 11.84 -3.22
C PHE A 101 11.96 11.63 -2.23
N ALA A 102 11.58 10.37 -1.95
CA ALA A 102 10.51 10.08 -1.01
C ALA A 102 10.82 10.65 0.38
N ALA A 103 12.08 10.51 0.84
CA ALA A 103 12.52 11.04 2.12
C ALA A 103 12.49 12.57 2.16
N ALA A 104 12.90 13.24 1.08
CA ALA A 104 12.84 14.70 0.96
C ALA A 104 11.39 15.23 1.01
N MET A 105 10.46 14.53 0.36
CA MET A 105 9.04 14.89 0.44
C MET A 105 8.46 14.65 1.84
N GLY A 106 8.86 13.57 2.49
CA GLY A 106 8.53 13.33 3.91
C GLY A 106 9.01 14.47 4.81
N GLU A 107 10.27 14.91 4.63
CA GLU A 107 10.84 16.03 5.38
C GLU A 107 10.07 17.33 5.19
N ARG A 108 9.72 17.66 3.95
CA ARG A 108 8.91 18.85 3.63
C ARG A 108 7.50 18.81 4.24
N LEU A 109 7.03 17.62 4.59
CA LEU A 109 5.72 17.38 5.23
C LEU A 109 5.83 17.13 6.73
N ASP A 110 7.03 17.28 7.32
CA ASP A 110 7.31 16.98 8.72
C ASP A 110 6.97 15.54 9.11
N VAL A 111 7.20 14.59 8.19
CA VAL A 111 7.01 13.17 8.38
C VAL A 111 8.33 12.42 8.21
N TYR A 112 8.78 11.79 9.28
CA TYR A 112 10.04 11.04 9.26
C TYR A 112 9.91 9.69 8.53
N MET A 113 10.89 9.40 7.69
CA MET A 113 11.22 8.06 7.21
C MET A 113 12.74 7.90 7.15
N LEU A 114 13.26 6.67 6.95
CA LEU A 114 14.70 6.46 6.86
C LEU A 114 15.31 7.35 5.78
N ARG A 115 16.37 8.06 6.14
CA ARG A 115 17.02 9.05 5.28
C ARG A 115 18.48 9.30 5.69
N PRO A 116 19.30 9.89 4.82
CA PRO A 116 20.60 10.39 5.21
C PRO A 116 20.50 11.51 6.31
N PRO A 117 21.49 11.71 7.13
CA PRO A 117 22.71 10.90 7.26
C PRO A 117 22.54 9.65 8.13
N TYR A 118 21.33 9.42 8.67
CA TYR A 118 21.06 8.33 9.60
C TYR A 118 21.01 6.95 8.93
N HIS A 119 20.83 6.94 7.62
CA HIS A 119 20.88 5.74 6.79
C HIS A 119 21.55 6.08 5.45
N ALA A 120 22.42 5.17 4.95
CA ALA A 120 23.04 5.35 3.64
C ALA A 120 21.99 5.36 2.52
N GLN A 121 22.28 6.04 1.41
CA GLN A 121 21.39 6.05 0.24
C GLN A 121 21.38 4.70 -0.49
N GLU A 122 22.49 3.94 -0.41
CA GLU A 122 22.60 2.63 -1.03
C GLU A 122 21.51 1.69 -0.49
N LEU A 123 20.75 1.08 -1.40
CA LEU A 123 19.61 0.18 -1.10
C LEU A 123 18.56 0.77 -0.15
N LEU A 124 18.52 2.09 -0.01
CA LEU A 124 17.64 2.78 0.93
C LEU A 124 16.15 2.44 0.69
N ALA A 125 15.71 2.24 -0.57
CA ALA A 125 14.33 1.86 -0.87
C ALA A 125 13.95 0.51 -0.22
N ASN A 126 14.87 -0.48 -0.23
CA ASN A 126 14.68 -1.76 0.46
C ASN A 126 14.57 -1.56 1.98
N ALA A 127 15.48 -0.75 2.54
CA ALA A 127 15.50 -0.45 3.96
C ALA A 127 14.23 0.29 4.40
N GLN A 128 13.78 1.29 3.63
CA GLN A 128 12.52 2.00 3.89
C GLN A 128 11.33 1.05 3.88
N THR A 129 11.22 0.19 2.86
CA THR A 129 10.10 -0.78 2.76
C THR A 129 10.06 -1.73 3.96
N ALA A 130 11.21 -2.25 4.40
CA ALA A 130 11.31 -3.09 5.58
C ALA A 130 10.99 -2.31 6.87
N TRP A 131 11.50 -1.09 6.98
CA TRP A 131 11.33 -0.25 8.14
C TRP A 131 9.88 0.18 8.37
N PHE A 132 9.14 0.59 7.34
CA PHE A 132 7.72 0.95 7.46
C PHE A 132 6.90 -0.16 8.12
N GLY A 133 7.16 -1.43 7.78
CA GLY A 133 6.49 -2.59 8.38
C GLY A 133 7.00 -2.99 9.78
N SER A 134 8.11 -2.41 10.24
CA SER A 134 8.76 -2.75 11.50
C SER A 134 8.06 -2.12 12.71
N THR A 135 8.48 -2.56 13.90
CA THR A 135 8.03 -1.92 15.15
C THR A 135 8.46 -0.44 15.22
N TRP A 136 9.61 -0.10 14.66
CA TRP A 136 10.11 1.27 14.65
C TRP A 136 9.32 2.16 13.71
N GLY A 137 8.99 1.68 12.50
CA GLY A 137 8.13 2.41 11.58
C GLY A 137 6.73 2.66 12.17
N ARG A 138 6.14 1.64 12.82
CA ARG A 138 4.87 1.81 13.52
C ARG A 138 4.94 2.80 14.69
N LYS A 139 6.02 2.78 15.48
CA LYS A 139 6.23 3.78 16.54
C LYS A 139 6.42 5.19 16.00
N ALA A 140 6.94 5.31 14.79
CA ALA A 140 7.05 6.58 14.09
C ALA A 140 5.75 7.04 13.43
N GLY A 141 4.65 6.28 13.53
CA GLY A 141 3.34 6.66 13.02
C GLY A 141 2.95 6.02 11.68
N TRP A 142 3.82 5.21 11.08
CA TRP A 142 3.52 4.53 9.83
C TRP A 142 2.66 3.29 10.04
N TYR A 143 1.69 3.07 9.17
CA TYR A 143 0.84 1.88 9.19
C TYR A 143 0.64 1.30 7.80
N ARG A 144 0.43 -0.01 7.76
CA ARG A 144 0.20 -0.77 6.52
C ARG A 144 -1.18 -0.44 5.96
N VAL A 145 -1.24 -0.32 4.64
CA VAL A 145 -2.47 -0.17 3.86
C VAL A 145 -2.58 -1.36 2.91
N GLU A 146 -3.74 -1.98 2.81
CA GLU A 146 -3.85 -3.30 2.18
C GLU A 146 -4.17 -3.25 0.69
N THR A 147 -4.93 -2.24 0.25
CA THR A 147 -5.36 -2.16 -1.15
C THR A 147 -5.04 -0.81 -1.79
N PRO A 148 -4.89 -0.75 -3.12
CA PRO A 148 -4.66 0.50 -3.83
C PRO A 148 -5.83 1.48 -3.68
N GLU A 149 -7.08 1.01 -3.56
CA GLU A 149 -8.25 1.87 -3.34
C GLU A 149 -8.19 2.53 -1.95
N GLN A 150 -7.78 1.78 -0.93
CA GLN A 150 -7.54 2.34 0.41
C GLN A 150 -6.40 3.36 0.38
N ALA A 151 -5.32 3.07 -0.34
CA ALA A 151 -4.19 3.98 -0.51
C ALA A 151 -4.63 5.29 -1.18
N GLN A 152 -5.44 5.20 -2.24
CA GLN A 152 -6.00 6.37 -2.91
C GLN A 152 -6.94 7.15 -1.99
N THR A 153 -7.79 6.47 -1.23
CA THR A 153 -8.69 7.10 -0.25
C THR A 153 -7.91 7.92 0.77
N LEU A 154 -6.87 7.33 1.35
CA LEU A 154 -6.04 8.00 2.35
C LEU A 154 -5.27 9.19 1.76
N ALA A 155 -4.75 9.06 0.53
CA ALA A 155 -4.13 10.18 -0.17
C ALA A 155 -5.13 11.32 -0.43
N ASN A 156 -6.36 11.00 -0.84
CA ASN A 156 -7.42 11.99 -1.03
C ASN A 156 -7.85 12.67 0.27
N MET A 157 -7.70 11.97 1.41
CA MET A 157 -7.95 12.54 2.75
C MET A 157 -6.80 13.41 3.27
N GLY A 158 -5.63 13.43 2.60
CA GLY A 158 -4.47 14.22 3.02
C GLY A 158 -3.52 13.48 3.95
N LYS A 159 -3.45 12.15 3.85
CA LYS A 159 -2.36 11.36 4.44
C LYS A 159 -1.18 11.29 3.46
N LEU A 160 0.04 11.26 3.99
CA LEU A 160 1.19 10.88 3.18
C LEU A 160 1.13 9.38 2.95
N VAL A 161 0.98 8.97 1.71
CA VAL A 161 0.92 7.56 1.33
C VAL A 161 2.07 7.24 0.39
N VAL A 162 2.82 6.20 0.70
CA VAL A 162 3.87 5.68 -0.16
C VAL A 162 3.47 4.32 -0.72
N VAL A 163 3.88 4.05 -1.95
CA VAL A 163 3.89 2.74 -2.56
C VAL A 163 5.33 2.30 -2.74
N SER A 164 5.67 1.14 -2.22
CA SER A 164 7.05 0.67 -2.19
C SER A 164 7.16 -0.82 -2.53
N TYR A 165 8.30 -1.17 -3.10
CA TYR A 165 8.67 -2.54 -3.44
C TYR A 165 10.06 -2.83 -2.89
N GLN A 166 10.19 -3.92 -2.18
CA GLN A 166 11.48 -4.45 -1.74
C GLN A 166 11.93 -5.51 -2.74
N SER A 167 13.10 -5.33 -3.32
CA SER A 167 13.68 -6.36 -4.18
C SER A 167 13.88 -7.66 -3.39
N PRO A 168 13.51 -8.82 -3.95
CA PRO A 168 13.85 -10.10 -3.36
C PRO A 168 15.36 -10.41 -3.43
N ASP A 169 16.06 -9.77 -4.36
CA ASP A 169 17.52 -9.84 -4.45
C ASP A 169 18.13 -8.75 -3.55
N PRO A 170 18.93 -9.14 -2.53
CA PRO A 170 19.52 -8.18 -1.59
C PRO A 170 20.56 -7.25 -2.24
N HIS A 171 21.04 -7.55 -3.45
CA HIS A 171 22.00 -6.74 -4.19
C HIS A 171 21.34 -5.79 -5.21
N HIS A 172 20.03 -5.87 -5.36
CA HIS A 172 19.27 -4.98 -6.23
C HIS A 172 18.36 -4.06 -5.42
N SER A 173 18.31 -2.81 -5.83
CA SER A 173 17.42 -1.81 -5.22
C SER A 173 15.96 -2.14 -5.51
N GLY A 174 15.12 -1.96 -4.49
CA GLY A 174 13.68 -1.84 -4.66
C GLY A 174 13.30 -0.48 -5.25
N HIS A 175 12.05 -0.11 -5.08
CA HIS A 175 11.53 1.16 -5.56
C HIS A 175 10.47 1.73 -4.63
N ILE A 176 10.35 3.06 -4.61
CA ILE A 176 9.36 3.77 -3.82
C ILE A 176 8.89 5.03 -4.56
N GLY A 177 7.63 5.36 -4.39
CA GLY A 177 7.06 6.63 -4.82
C GLY A 177 5.93 7.07 -3.90
N ILE A 178 5.45 8.28 -4.10
CA ILE A 178 4.41 8.89 -3.28
C ILE A 178 3.09 8.88 -4.03
N VAL A 179 2.06 8.34 -3.41
CA VAL A 179 0.70 8.32 -3.95
C VAL A 179 0.15 9.74 -3.99
N ARG A 180 -0.36 10.13 -5.15
CA ARG A 180 -1.03 11.42 -5.35
C ARG A 180 -2.51 11.31 -5.07
N ALA A 181 -3.06 12.30 -4.42
CA ALA A 181 -4.51 12.48 -4.44
C ALA A 181 -4.99 12.63 -5.90
N SER A 182 -6.05 11.93 -6.25
CA SER A 182 -6.57 11.94 -7.62
C SER A 182 -8.06 11.56 -7.66
N ASP A 183 -8.67 11.84 -8.79
CA ASP A 183 -10.05 11.50 -9.13
C ASP A 183 -10.16 10.23 -9.98
N ARG A 184 -9.15 9.35 -9.91
CA ARG A 184 -9.18 8.07 -10.63
C ARG A 184 -10.41 7.25 -10.24
N THR A 185 -10.96 6.58 -11.22
CA THR A 185 -12.04 5.62 -11.02
C THR A 185 -11.47 4.31 -10.45
N GLU A 186 -12.32 3.52 -9.84
CA GLU A 186 -11.94 2.17 -9.36
C GLU A 186 -11.44 1.27 -10.51
N ALA A 187 -12.02 1.42 -11.71
CA ALA A 187 -11.57 0.71 -12.89
C ALA A 187 -10.14 1.06 -13.29
N GLU A 188 -9.79 2.35 -13.29
CA GLU A 188 -8.41 2.82 -13.58
C GLU A 188 -7.41 2.36 -12.52
N ILE A 189 -7.83 2.32 -11.25
CA ILE A 189 -6.97 1.83 -10.16
C ILE A 189 -6.73 0.32 -10.34
N ARG A 190 -7.75 -0.46 -10.66
CA ARG A 190 -7.57 -1.90 -10.94
C ARG A 190 -6.71 -2.16 -12.17
N GLU A 191 -6.83 -1.34 -13.21
CA GLU A 191 -6.08 -1.53 -14.46
C GLU A 191 -4.60 -1.15 -14.32
N SER A 192 -4.30 -0.08 -13.60
CA SER A 192 -2.97 0.54 -13.62
C SER A 192 -2.47 1.06 -12.27
N GLY A 193 -3.18 0.78 -11.18
CA GLY A 193 -2.83 1.20 -9.84
C GLY A 193 -3.12 2.67 -9.55
N VAL A 194 -2.63 3.14 -8.42
CA VAL A 194 -2.75 4.54 -8.00
C VAL A 194 -1.93 5.47 -8.88
N LEU A 195 -2.21 6.75 -8.79
CA LEU A 195 -1.37 7.79 -9.39
C LEU A 195 -0.28 8.20 -8.40
N MET A 196 0.94 8.40 -8.89
CA MET A 196 2.08 8.71 -8.03
C MET A 196 3.06 9.71 -8.62
N THR A 197 3.85 10.32 -7.75
CA THR A 197 5.06 11.10 -8.09
C THR A 197 6.28 10.29 -7.68
N GLN A 198 7.30 10.25 -8.50
CA GLN A 198 8.54 9.52 -8.20
C GLN A 198 9.77 10.12 -8.88
N SER A 199 10.94 9.87 -8.27
CA SER A 199 12.23 9.80 -8.96
C SER A 199 12.59 8.33 -9.18
N GLY A 200 13.42 8.02 -10.15
CA GLY A 200 13.84 6.64 -10.44
C GLY A 200 14.59 6.52 -11.75
N GLU A 201 14.42 5.39 -12.43
CA GLU A 201 14.95 5.23 -13.81
C GLU A 201 14.42 6.33 -14.74
N HIS A 202 13.19 6.75 -14.52
CA HIS A 202 12.61 7.95 -15.07
C HIS A 202 11.91 8.72 -13.97
N ASN A 203 12.18 10.00 -13.90
CA ASN A 203 11.49 10.89 -12.97
C ASN A 203 10.14 11.27 -13.55
N TYR A 204 9.10 11.18 -12.74
CA TYR A 204 7.74 11.52 -13.17
C TYR A 204 7.05 12.38 -12.13
N PHE A 205 6.63 13.52 -12.56
CA PHE A 205 5.68 14.34 -11.83
C PHE A 205 4.36 13.58 -11.58
N ARG A 206 3.89 12.83 -12.60
CA ARG A 206 2.63 12.11 -12.55
C ARG A 206 2.70 10.83 -13.38
N VAL A 207 2.56 9.68 -12.76
CA VAL A 207 2.63 8.38 -13.43
C VAL A 207 1.71 7.38 -12.74
N SER A 208 1.18 6.40 -13.50
CA SER A 208 0.47 5.27 -12.89
C SER A 208 1.45 4.30 -12.23
N GLU A 209 1.03 3.65 -11.17
CA GLU A 209 1.82 2.68 -10.44
C GLU A 209 2.39 1.57 -11.36
N LYS A 210 1.55 0.99 -12.22
CA LYS A 210 1.97 -0.01 -13.20
C LYS A 210 3.12 0.47 -14.09
N ALA A 211 3.07 1.72 -14.53
CA ALA A 211 4.12 2.29 -15.37
C ALA A 211 5.38 2.64 -14.55
N ALA A 212 5.20 3.09 -13.31
CA ALA A 212 6.29 3.40 -12.39
C ALA A 212 7.13 2.18 -12.05
N PHE A 213 6.48 1.05 -11.80
CA PHE A 213 7.14 -0.19 -11.38
C PHE A 213 7.52 -1.14 -12.53
N LYS A 214 7.35 -0.73 -13.79
CA LYS A 214 7.63 -1.61 -14.95
C LYS A 214 9.08 -2.13 -15.02
N TRP A 215 10.01 -1.41 -14.41
CA TRP A 215 11.44 -1.77 -14.39
C TRP A 215 11.81 -2.68 -13.20
N HIS A 216 10.85 -3.02 -12.36
CA HIS A 216 11.03 -3.85 -11.18
C HIS A 216 10.23 -5.15 -11.33
N PRO A 217 10.81 -6.22 -11.92
CA PRO A 217 10.12 -7.50 -12.11
C PRO A 217 9.54 -8.03 -10.81
N GLY A 218 8.27 -8.41 -10.82
CA GLY A 218 7.56 -8.90 -9.64
C GLY A 218 6.96 -7.82 -8.73
N ALA A 219 7.18 -6.52 -8.99
CA ALA A 219 6.57 -5.46 -8.22
C ALA A 219 5.07 -5.33 -8.50
N TRP A 220 4.71 -5.06 -9.73
CA TRP A 220 3.31 -4.95 -10.15
C TRP A 220 2.73 -6.30 -10.57
N PRO A 221 1.46 -6.64 -10.22
CA PRO A 221 0.55 -5.88 -9.35
C PRO A 221 0.66 -6.24 -7.86
N SER A 222 1.33 -7.32 -7.48
CA SER A 222 1.17 -7.94 -6.16
C SER A 222 2.40 -7.82 -5.23
N GLY A 223 3.54 -7.40 -5.75
CA GLY A 223 4.77 -7.27 -4.97
C GLY A 223 4.90 -5.96 -4.22
N VAL A 224 4.14 -4.94 -4.62
CA VAL A 224 4.14 -3.63 -3.97
C VAL A 224 3.45 -3.66 -2.61
N LYS A 225 3.83 -2.72 -1.76
CA LYS A 225 3.25 -2.50 -0.44
C LYS A 225 2.92 -1.03 -0.27
N TYR A 226 1.78 -0.75 0.36
CA TYR A 226 1.40 0.61 0.70
C TYR A 226 1.55 0.86 2.18
N PHE A 227 2.02 2.08 2.52
CA PHE A 227 2.09 2.56 3.89
C PHE A 227 1.61 4.00 3.94
N ALA A 228 0.97 4.36 5.03
CA ALA A 228 0.45 5.70 5.24
C ALA A 228 0.91 6.28 6.56
N HIS A 229 0.94 7.60 6.62
CA HIS A 229 1.26 8.39 7.81
C HIS A 229 0.39 9.65 7.84
N ASP A 230 0.03 10.05 9.03
CA ASP A 230 -0.64 11.34 9.24
C ASP A 230 0.34 12.48 8.99
N VAL A 231 -0.09 13.51 8.28
CA VAL A 231 0.70 14.72 8.10
C VAL A 231 0.28 15.70 9.19
N PRO A 232 1.23 16.27 9.96
CA PRO A 232 0.92 17.28 10.96
C PRO A 232 0.15 18.45 10.35
N THR A 233 -0.86 18.95 11.04
CA THR A 233 -1.55 20.18 10.64
C THR A 233 -0.62 21.36 10.82
N GLN A 234 -0.28 22.03 9.75
CA GLN A 234 0.45 23.30 9.78
C GLN A 234 -0.45 24.44 10.18
#